data_22a05d21d61983715f1d7372bbfebce6
#
_entry.id   22a05d21d61983715f1d7372bbfebce6
#
_cell.length_a   1.000
_cell.length_b   1.000
_cell.length_c   1.000
_cell.angle_alpha   90.00
_cell.angle_beta   90.00
_cell.angle_gamma   90.00
#
_symmetry.space_group_name_H-M   'P 1'
#
loop_
_entity.id
_entity.type
_entity.pdbx_description
1 polymer ?
#
loop_
_entity_poly.entity_id
_entity_poly.type
_entity_poly.pdbx_seq_one_letter_code
_entity_poly.pdbx_strand_id
1 'polypeptide(L)'
;LIDAKKVNYLETIRDESAEDIRIVIIPKNRTFKAEVVMEDLCKNTDLESKFSINLNAINSKLEPKLFSLKDTLKYFIDHRYNILKRRSKYRLKQTESRIELLKGFLIVYSNLNRIIKIIRTDSDPEKKLMKTFRLNKRQAEAVLSMRLRQLKKLEEKVIKSEYKDL
;
A
#
# COMPACT_ATOMS: atom_id res chain seq x y z
N LEU A 1 39.19 19.02 -24.85
CA LEU A 1 39.28 20.40 -24.34
C LEU A 1 40.74 20.85 -24.21
N ILE A 2 41.66 20.02 -23.72
CA ILE A 2 43.11 20.31 -23.63
C ILE A 2 43.69 20.43 -25.05
N ASP A 3 43.41 19.46 -25.92
CA ASP A 3 43.86 19.45 -27.32
C ASP A 3 43.29 20.65 -28.12
N ALA A 4 42.09 21.07 -27.79
CA ALA A 4 41.46 22.26 -28.40
C ALA A 4 41.92 23.59 -27.77
N LYS A 5 42.90 23.58 -26.86
CA LYS A 5 43.47 24.75 -26.16
C LYS A 5 42.42 25.64 -25.45
N LYS A 6 41.24 25.10 -25.16
CA LYS A 6 40.17 25.81 -24.41
C LYS A 6 40.51 25.97 -22.93
N VAL A 7 41.32 25.06 -22.38
CA VAL A 7 41.76 25.06 -20.98
C VAL A 7 43.27 25.02 -20.94
N ASN A 8 43.90 26.20 -20.90
CA ASN A 8 45.35 26.35 -21.05
C ASN A 8 46.14 26.14 -19.75
N TYR A 9 45.49 26.11 -18.61
CA TYR A 9 46.12 26.00 -17.27
C TYR A 9 46.28 24.54 -16.82
N LEU A 10 45.73 23.57 -17.53
CA LEU A 10 45.90 22.16 -17.22
C LEU A 10 47.11 21.57 -17.99
N GLU A 11 47.88 20.72 -17.31
CA GLU A 11 48.98 19.96 -17.88
C GLU A 11 48.46 18.61 -18.41
N THR A 12 47.79 17.85 -17.55
CA THR A 12 47.27 16.53 -17.92
C THR A 12 46.10 16.13 -17.05
N ILE A 13 45.30 15.16 -17.52
CA ILE A 13 44.24 14.51 -16.81
C ILE A 13 44.55 13.01 -16.80
N ARG A 14 44.48 12.38 -15.63
CA ARG A 14 44.67 10.94 -15.46
C ARG A 14 43.37 10.33 -14.93
N ASP A 15 43.01 9.20 -15.50
CA ASP A 15 41.95 8.35 -14.96
C ASP A 15 42.59 7.32 -14.04
N GLU A 16 42.32 7.42 -12.75
CA GLU A 16 42.78 6.50 -11.70
C GLU A 16 41.58 5.72 -11.11
N SER A 17 40.54 5.56 -11.89
CA SER A 17 39.33 4.82 -11.47
C SER A 17 39.66 3.35 -11.25
N ALA A 18 39.20 2.80 -10.10
CA ALA A 18 39.23 1.38 -9.77
C ALA A 18 37.80 0.92 -9.40
N GLU A 19 37.50 0.68 -8.13
CA GLU A 19 36.13 0.45 -7.67
C GLU A 19 35.33 1.75 -7.67
N ASP A 20 35.96 2.87 -7.31
CA ASP A 20 35.39 4.22 -7.35
C ASP A 20 35.91 5.01 -8.54
N ILE A 21 35.08 5.86 -9.14
CA ILE A 21 35.44 6.76 -10.23
C ILE A 21 36.33 7.87 -9.66
N ARG A 22 37.61 7.91 -10.15
CA ARG A 22 38.60 8.90 -9.72
C ARG A 22 39.34 9.51 -10.91
N ILE A 23 39.12 10.78 -11.15
CA ILE A 23 39.79 11.57 -12.15
C ILE A 23 40.74 12.54 -11.45
N VAL A 24 42.04 12.47 -11.79
CA VAL A 24 43.08 13.37 -11.25
C VAL A 24 43.41 14.40 -12.27
N ILE A 25 43.26 15.67 -11.92
CA ILE A 25 43.51 16.85 -12.76
C ILE A 25 44.81 17.52 -12.28
N ILE A 26 45.78 17.64 -13.15
CA ILE A 26 47.10 18.22 -12.82
C ILE A 26 47.21 19.59 -13.51
N PRO A 27 47.29 20.70 -12.76
CA PRO A 27 47.52 22.03 -13.31
C PRO A 27 48.99 22.23 -13.68
N LYS A 28 49.29 23.08 -14.69
CA LYS A 28 50.66 23.41 -15.15
C LYS A 28 51.48 24.08 -14.06
N ASN A 29 50.85 24.92 -13.22
CA ASN A 29 51.52 25.67 -12.16
C ASN A 29 50.82 25.41 -10.81
N ARG A 30 51.65 25.27 -9.76
CA ARG A 30 51.16 25.11 -8.37
C ARG A 30 50.50 26.37 -7.80
N THR A 31 50.54 27.50 -8.51
CA THR A 31 49.92 28.77 -8.08
C THR A 31 48.40 28.76 -8.25
N PHE A 32 47.84 27.85 -9.06
CA PHE A 32 46.40 27.75 -9.24
C PHE A 32 45.72 27.09 -8.01
N LYS A 33 44.80 27.80 -7.41
CA LYS A 33 43.97 27.24 -6.32
C LYS A 33 43.01 26.21 -6.89
N ALA A 34 42.85 25.08 -6.18
CA ALA A 34 42.00 23.98 -6.64
C ALA A 34 40.53 24.40 -6.83
N GLU A 35 40.02 25.28 -5.95
CA GLU A 35 38.65 25.78 -6.03
C GLU A 35 38.38 26.56 -7.32
N VAL A 36 39.36 27.42 -7.74
CA VAL A 36 39.24 28.24 -8.98
C VAL A 36 39.26 27.35 -10.20
N VAL A 37 40.12 26.33 -10.22
CA VAL A 37 40.22 25.36 -11.33
C VAL A 37 38.91 24.56 -11.42
N MET A 38 38.35 24.13 -10.30
CA MET A 38 37.07 23.39 -10.28
C MET A 38 35.91 24.24 -10.77
N GLU A 39 35.83 25.50 -10.31
CA GLU A 39 34.76 26.43 -10.73
C GLU A 39 34.83 26.71 -12.24
N ASP A 40 36.03 26.87 -12.79
CA ASP A 40 36.22 27.11 -14.23
C ASP A 40 35.88 25.84 -15.05
N LEU A 41 36.26 24.66 -14.56
CA LEU A 41 35.89 23.39 -15.21
C LEU A 41 34.37 23.16 -15.18
N CYS A 42 33.68 23.42 -14.06
CA CYS A 42 32.23 23.32 -13.97
C CYS A 42 31.50 24.29 -14.92
N LYS A 43 32.08 25.49 -15.17
CA LYS A 43 31.51 26.47 -16.12
C LYS A 43 31.75 26.14 -17.58
N ASN A 44 32.91 25.56 -17.91
CA ASN A 44 33.36 25.38 -19.30
C ASN A 44 33.21 23.93 -19.80
N THR A 45 32.77 23.01 -18.94
CA THR A 45 32.60 21.59 -19.29
C THR A 45 31.22 21.07 -18.76
N ASP A 46 30.91 19.84 -19.14
CA ASP A 46 29.67 19.15 -18.71
C ASP A 46 29.78 18.52 -17.30
N LEU A 47 30.81 18.92 -16.51
CA LEU A 47 30.94 18.48 -15.11
C LEU A 47 29.77 18.95 -14.23
N GLU A 48 29.20 20.10 -14.55
CA GLU A 48 27.95 20.60 -13.97
C GLU A 48 26.93 20.79 -15.10
N SER A 49 25.88 20.00 -15.07
CA SER A 49 24.76 20.11 -16.00
C SER A 49 23.48 20.51 -15.31
N LYS A 50 22.69 21.40 -15.94
CA LYS A 50 21.37 21.79 -15.46
C LYS A 50 20.32 20.84 -16.00
N PHE A 51 19.61 20.18 -15.12
CA PHE A 51 18.49 19.30 -15.49
C PHE A 51 17.15 19.99 -15.20
N SER A 52 16.39 20.20 -16.26
CA SER A 52 15.04 20.79 -16.13
C SER A 52 14.04 19.72 -15.71
N ILE A 53 13.45 19.89 -14.54
CA ILE A 53 12.40 19.00 -14.04
C ILE A 53 11.04 19.58 -14.43
N ASN A 54 10.27 18.83 -15.21
CA ASN A 54 8.91 19.18 -15.59
C ASN A 54 7.94 18.14 -15.03
N LEU A 55 7.31 18.46 -13.87
CA LEU A 55 6.42 17.57 -13.14
C LEU A 55 4.96 17.77 -13.60
N ASN A 56 4.65 17.39 -14.83
CA ASN A 56 3.27 17.35 -15.31
C ASN A 56 2.62 16.05 -14.82
N ALA A 57 1.55 16.18 -14.05
CA ALA A 57 0.79 15.04 -13.53
C ALA A 57 -0.70 15.36 -13.45
N ILE A 58 -1.49 14.31 -13.28
CA ILE A 58 -2.94 14.40 -13.11
C ILE A 58 -3.27 14.36 -11.62
N ASN A 59 -4.01 15.35 -11.13
CA ASN A 59 -4.42 15.40 -9.74
C ASN A 59 -5.56 14.39 -9.43
N SER A 60 -5.97 14.28 -8.16
CA SER A 60 -7.07 13.40 -7.73
C SER A 60 -8.44 13.74 -8.33
N LYS A 61 -8.58 14.92 -8.96
CA LYS A 61 -9.78 15.35 -9.66
C LYS A 61 -9.73 15.09 -11.17
N LEU A 62 -8.69 14.38 -11.63
CA LEU A 62 -8.42 14.10 -13.05
C LEU A 62 -8.07 15.33 -13.90
N GLU A 63 -7.56 16.39 -13.28
CA GLU A 63 -7.12 17.60 -13.95
C GLU A 63 -5.59 17.56 -14.16
N PRO A 64 -5.08 17.77 -15.40
CA PRO A 64 -3.64 17.89 -15.64
C PRO A 64 -3.12 19.20 -15.05
N LYS A 65 -2.02 19.15 -14.32
CA LYS A 65 -1.40 20.31 -13.69
C LYS A 65 0.11 20.15 -13.59
N LEU A 66 0.83 21.26 -13.74
CA LEU A 66 2.24 21.34 -13.42
C LEU A 66 2.40 21.48 -11.89
N PHE A 67 3.13 20.55 -11.29
CA PHE A 67 3.36 20.52 -9.85
C PHE A 67 4.74 21.00 -9.48
N SER A 68 4.86 21.68 -8.35
CA SER A 68 6.13 21.83 -7.65
C SER A 68 6.52 20.50 -6.98
N LEU A 69 7.79 20.28 -6.68
CA LEU A 69 8.23 19.09 -5.93
C LEU A 69 7.49 18.96 -4.59
N LYS A 70 7.31 20.06 -3.88
CA LYS A 70 6.58 20.11 -2.61
C LYS A 70 5.12 19.66 -2.77
N ASP A 71 4.43 20.16 -3.80
CA ASP A 71 3.04 19.80 -4.06
C ASP A 71 2.93 18.32 -4.45
N THR A 72 3.84 17.82 -5.29
CA THR A 72 3.88 16.40 -5.67
C THR A 72 3.98 15.49 -4.44
N LEU A 73 4.90 15.80 -3.53
CA LEU A 73 5.05 15.04 -2.27
C LEU A 73 3.81 15.11 -1.40
N LYS A 74 3.19 16.29 -1.27
CA LYS A 74 1.95 16.47 -0.52
C LYS A 74 0.80 15.64 -1.11
N TYR A 75 0.57 15.74 -2.42
CA TYR A 75 -0.47 14.96 -3.09
C TYR A 75 -0.23 13.45 -2.99
N PHE A 76 1.03 13.01 -3.05
CA PHE A 76 1.38 11.61 -2.85
C PHE A 76 1.00 11.13 -1.45
N ILE A 77 1.33 11.89 -0.40
CA ILE A 77 1.00 11.55 0.99
C ILE A 77 -0.52 11.52 1.18
N ASP A 78 -1.23 12.54 0.70
CA ASP A 78 -2.70 12.62 0.79
C ASP A 78 -3.37 11.43 0.06
N HIS A 79 -2.85 11.05 -1.11
CA HIS A 79 -3.33 9.89 -1.84
C HIS A 79 -3.10 8.60 -1.03
N ARG A 80 -1.90 8.39 -0.49
CA ARG A 80 -1.57 7.23 0.36
C ARG A 80 -2.49 7.14 1.57
N TYR A 81 -2.74 8.26 2.25
CA TYR A 81 -3.67 8.33 3.37
C TYR A 81 -5.09 7.92 2.97
N ASN A 82 -5.61 8.45 1.88
CA ASN A 82 -6.94 8.13 1.37
C ASN A 82 -7.07 6.66 0.97
N ILE A 83 -6.06 6.10 0.33
CA ILE A 83 -6.03 4.66 -0.02
C ILE A 83 -6.03 3.80 1.25
N LEU A 84 -5.19 4.13 2.24
CA LEU A 84 -5.14 3.41 3.51
C LEU A 84 -6.49 3.43 4.22
N LYS A 85 -7.11 4.61 4.34
CA LYS A 85 -8.44 4.78 4.95
C LYS A 85 -9.52 3.95 4.24
N ARG A 86 -9.54 3.98 2.90
CA ARG A 86 -10.49 3.20 2.09
C ARG A 86 -10.28 1.69 2.25
N ARG A 87 -9.02 1.24 2.23
CA ARG A 87 -8.65 -0.17 2.45
C ARG A 87 -9.04 -0.65 3.85
N SER A 88 -8.77 0.15 4.89
CA SER A 88 -9.12 -0.19 6.28
C SER A 88 -10.64 -0.24 6.47
N LYS A 89 -11.39 0.70 5.89
CA LYS A 89 -12.86 0.69 5.92
C LYS A 89 -13.45 -0.54 5.22
N TYR A 90 -12.87 -0.94 4.10
CA TYR A 90 -13.31 -2.15 3.40
C TYR A 90 -13.05 -3.41 4.25
N ARG A 91 -11.87 -3.55 4.84
CA ARG A 91 -11.52 -4.68 5.71
C ARG A 91 -12.43 -4.73 6.93
N LEU A 92 -12.65 -3.58 7.58
CA LEU A 92 -13.57 -3.47 8.73
C LEU A 92 -14.95 -4.01 8.36
N LYS A 93 -15.53 -3.55 7.26
CA LYS A 93 -16.85 -4.04 6.79
C LYS A 93 -16.88 -5.55 6.54
N GLN A 94 -15.79 -6.13 5.99
CA GLN A 94 -15.68 -7.58 5.79
C GLN A 94 -15.65 -8.32 7.13
N THR A 95 -14.85 -7.85 8.07
CA THR A 95 -14.73 -8.43 9.41
C THR A 95 -16.03 -8.34 10.19
N GLU A 96 -16.68 -7.16 10.22
CA GLU A 96 -18.01 -6.98 10.86
C GLU A 96 -19.05 -7.93 10.27
N SER A 97 -19.06 -8.06 8.95
CA SER A 97 -19.96 -8.97 8.23
C SER A 97 -19.71 -10.43 8.58
N ARG A 98 -18.46 -10.83 8.79
CA ARG A 98 -18.09 -12.17 9.23
C ARG A 98 -18.47 -12.42 10.68
N ILE A 99 -18.17 -11.49 11.56
CA ILE A 99 -18.57 -11.53 12.99
C ILE A 99 -20.07 -11.68 13.13
N GLU A 100 -20.86 -10.94 12.34
CA GLU A 100 -22.32 -11.03 12.32
C GLU A 100 -22.79 -12.47 12.04
N LEU A 101 -22.23 -13.13 11.02
CA LEU A 101 -22.55 -14.52 10.68
C LEU A 101 -22.11 -15.50 11.78
N LEU A 102 -20.91 -15.33 12.32
CA LEU A 102 -20.39 -16.17 13.42
C LEU A 102 -21.26 -16.08 14.67
N LYS A 103 -21.77 -14.90 15.02
CA LYS A 103 -22.77 -14.74 16.11
C LYS A 103 -24.01 -15.57 15.85
N GLY A 104 -24.54 -15.57 14.62
CA GLY A 104 -25.66 -16.41 14.24
C GLY A 104 -25.34 -17.90 14.40
N PHE A 105 -24.20 -18.36 13.96
CA PHE A 105 -23.78 -19.76 14.11
C PHE A 105 -23.59 -20.18 15.57
N LEU A 106 -23.04 -19.33 16.43
CA LEU A 106 -22.91 -19.63 17.86
C LEU A 106 -24.29 -19.86 18.53
N ILE A 107 -25.30 -19.09 18.15
CA ILE A 107 -26.67 -19.29 18.62
C ILE A 107 -27.21 -20.66 18.15
N VAL A 108 -26.90 -21.05 16.89
CA VAL A 108 -27.29 -22.34 16.32
C VAL A 108 -26.69 -23.50 17.11
N TYR A 109 -25.38 -23.47 17.37
CA TYR A 109 -24.70 -24.55 18.12
C TYR A 109 -25.25 -24.70 19.53
N SER A 110 -25.62 -23.63 20.19
CA SER A 110 -26.21 -23.67 21.53
C SER A 110 -27.64 -24.24 21.54
N ASN A 111 -28.33 -24.25 20.39
CA ASN A 111 -29.75 -24.62 20.29
C ASN A 111 -30.04 -25.63 19.15
N LEU A 112 -29.09 -26.46 18.82
CA LEU A 112 -29.09 -27.29 17.63
C LEU A 112 -30.34 -28.15 17.45
N ASN A 113 -30.74 -28.90 18.50
CA ASN A 113 -31.91 -29.79 18.43
C ASN A 113 -33.21 -29.03 18.16
N ARG A 114 -33.34 -27.84 18.75
CA ARG A 114 -34.54 -27.01 18.57
C ARG A 114 -34.59 -26.42 17.15
N ILE A 115 -33.44 -26.03 16.61
CA ILE A 115 -33.36 -25.52 15.26
C ILE A 115 -33.66 -26.59 14.22
N ILE A 116 -33.09 -27.80 14.35
CA ILE A 116 -33.40 -28.94 13.48
C ILE A 116 -34.91 -29.26 13.51
N LYS A 117 -35.53 -29.24 14.70
CA LYS A 117 -36.97 -29.46 14.81
C LYS A 117 -37.74 -28.41 14.02
N ILE A 118 -37.43 -27.11 14.16
CA ILE A 118 -38.09 -26.04 13.40
C ILE A 118 -37.92 -26.25 11.89
N ILE A 119 -36.72 -26.54 11.42
CA ILE A 119 -36.46 -26.75 9.99
C ILE A 119 -37.27 -27.91 9.42
N ARG A 120 -37.53 -28.95 10.22
CA ARG A 120 -38.28 -30.15 9.78
C ARG A 120 -39.80 -30.00 9.86
N THR A 121 -40.31 -29.18 10.75
CA THR A 121 -41.76 -29.15 11.05
C THR A 121 -42.48 -27.88 10.61
N ASP A 122 -41.78 -26.78 10.42
CA ASP A 122 -42.39 -25.50 10.04
C ASP A 122 -42.43 -25.31 8.52
N SER A 123 -43.51 -24.74 8.03
CA SER A 123 -43.69 -24.37 6.62
C SER A 123 -42.85 -23.19 6.19
N ASP A 124 -42.49 -22.29 7.13
CA ASP A 124 -41.61 -21.14 6.88
C ASP A 124 -40.51 -21.07 7.97
N PRO A 125 -39.47 -21.92 7.85
CA PRO A 125 -38.45 -22.05 8.87
C PRO A 125 -37.62 -20.75 9.01
N GLU A 126 -37.44 -19.95 7.96
CA GLU A 126 -36.70 -18.68 8.01
C GLU A 126 -37.32 -17.69 8.99
N LYS A 127 -38.61 -17.38 8.80
CA LYS A 127 -39.32 -16.45 9.70
C LYS A 127 -39.38 -16.95 11.13
N LYS A 128 -39.54 -18.28 11.30
CA LYS A 128 -39.59 -18.91 12.62
C LYS A 128 -38.25 -18.79 13.36
N LEU A 129 -37.14 -19.04 12.68
CA LEU A 129 -35.78 -18.89 13.21
C LEU A 129 -35.50 -17.43 13.60
N MET A 130 -35.85 -16.48 12.73
CA MET A 130 -35.72 -15.05 13.02
C MET A 130 -36.48 -14.63 14.31
N LYS A 131 -37.72 -15.06 14.47
CA LYS A 131 -38.55 -14.73 15.65
C LYS A 131 -38.07 -15.42 16.92
N THR A 132 -37.72 -16.70 16.84
CA THR A 132 -37.36 -17.52 18.02
C THR A 132 -36.00 -17.20 18.58
N PHE A 133 -35.01 -16.96 17.71
CA PHE A 133 -33.60 -16.76 18.08
C PHE A 133 -33.12 -15.34 17.86
N ARG A 134 -34.01 -14.42 17.47
CA ARG A 134 -33.67 -13.01 17.14
C ARG A 134 -32.56 -12.89 16.10
N LEU A 135 -32.53 -13.80 15.12
CA LEU A 135 -31.61 -13.78 14.02
C LEU A 135 -32.07 -12.77 12.96
N ASN A 136 -31.16 -12.09 12.33
CA ASN A 136 -31.51 -11.31 11.14
C ASN A 136 -31.66 -12.22 9.91
N LYS A 137 -32.21 -11.69 8.83
CA LYS A 137 -32.48 -12.43 7.60
C LYS A 137 -31.23 -13.13 7.06
N ARG A 138 -30.11 -12.41 6.99
CA ARG A 138 -28.84 -12.92 6.50
C ARG A 138 -28.28 -14.07 7.35
N GLN A 139 -28.43 -13.99 8.67
CA GLN A 139 -28.03 -15.06 9.58
C GLN A 139 -28.96 -16.29 9.42
N ALA A 140 -30.28 -16.08 9.29
CA ALA A 140 -31.24 -17.18 9.08
C ALA A 140 -30.97 -17.92 7.76
N GLU A 141 -30.75 -17.19 6.67
CA GLU A 141 -30.37 -17.77 5.37
C GLU A 141 -29.06 -18.55 5.45
N ALA A 142 -28.04 -18.00 6.11
CA ALA A 142 -26.75 -18.67 6.31
C ALA A 142 -26.89 -19.96 7.13
N VAL A 143 -27.76 -19.96 8.15
CA VAL A 143 -28.05 -21.16 8.94
C VAL A 143 -28.77 -22.22 8.12
N LEU A 144 -29.75 -21.84 7.31
CA LEU A 144 -30.50 -22.78 6.45
C LEU A 144 -29.63 -23.37 5.33
N SER A 145 -28.63 -22.63 4.85
CA SER A 145 -27.66 -23.08 3.84
C SER A 145 -26.50 -23.90 4.41
N MET A 146 -26.42 -24.07 5.75
CA MET A 146 -25.33 -24.78 6.40
C MET A 146 -25.38 -26.28 6.08
N ARG A 147 -24.23 -26.86 5.74
CA ARG A 147 -24.11 -28.31 5.50
C ARG A 147 -24.15 -29.08 6.82
N LEU A 148 -24.81 -30.24 6.85
CA LEU A 148 -24.91 -31.09 8.04
C LEU A 148 -23.56 -31.46 8.68
N ARG A 149 -22.50 -31.63 7.88
CA ARG A 149 -21.15 -31.91 8.39
C ARG A 149 -20.59 -30.80 9.27
N GLN A 150 -21.00 -29.53 9.05
CA GLN A 150 -20.56 -28.37 9.80
C GLN A 150 -21.18 -28.32 11.22
N LEU A 151 -22.20 -29.11 11.50
CA LEU A 151 -22.85 -29.19 12.80
C LEU A 151 -22.08 -30.05 13.82
N LYS A 152 -20.89 -30.59 13.49
CA LYS A 152 -20.07 -31.34 14.41
C LYS A 152 -19.49 -30.45 15.52
N LYS A 153 -19.27 -31.02 16.72
CA LYS A 153 -18.68 -30.31 17.87
C LYS A 153 -17.27 -29.74 17.60
N LEU A 154 -16.52 -30.34 16.69
CA LEU A 154 -15.18 -29.82 16.27
C LEU A 154 -15.31 -28.46 15.57
N GLU A 155 -16.31 -28.30 14.72
CA GLU A 155 -16.57 -27.05 14.00
C GLU A 155 -17.01 -25.92 14.97
N GLU A 156 -17.74 -26.23 16.03
CA GLU A 156 -18.10 -25.28 17.08
C GLU A 156 -16.86 -24.62 17.73
N LYS A 157 -15.81 -25.43 18.02
CA LYS A 157 -14.56 -24.92 18.58
C LYS A 157 -13.84 -23.99 17.62
N VAL A 158 -13.80 -24.36 16.35
CA VAL A 158 -13.18 -23.54 15.28
C VAL A 158 -13.89 -22.20 15.15
N ILE A 159 -15.23 -22.20 15.13
CA ILE A 159 -16.03 -20.96 15.04
C ILE A 159 -15.84 -20.08 16.27
N LYS A 160 -15.74 -20.68 17.48
CA LYS A 160 -15.47 -19.92 18.71
C LYS A 160 -14.07 -19.29 18.71
N SER A 161 -13.06 -19.98 18.19
CA SER A 161 -11.72 -19.41 18.07
C SER A 161 -11.68 -18.31 17.02
N GLU A 162 -12.26 -18.52 15.83
CA GLU A 162 -12.36 -17.51 14.78
C GLU A 162 -13.07 -16.24 15.27
N TYR A 163 -14.14 -16.39 16.06
CA TYR A 163 -14.87 -15.24 16.63
C TYR A 163 -14.03 -14.45 17.64
N LYS A 164 -13.09 -15.09 18.33
CA LYS A 164 -12.19 -14.41 19.28
C LYS A 164 -11.02 -13.72 18.57
N ASP A 165 -10.59 -14.27 17.45
CA ASP A 165 -9.43 -13.78 16.69
C ASP A 165 -9.77 -12.60 15.78
N LEU A 166 -11.04 -12.34 15.51
CA LEU A 166 -11.58 -11.24 14.71
C LEU A 166 -12.00 -10.03 15.56
#